data_e2828b1517b107703e4ad251aec8f642
#
_entry.id   e2828b1517b107703e4ad251aec8f642
#
_cell.length_a   1.000
_cell.length_b   1.000
_cell.length_c   1.000
_cell.angle_alpha   90.00
_cell.angle_beta   90.00
_cell.angle_gamma   90.00
#
_symmetry.space_group_name_H-M   'P 1'
#
loop_
_entity.id
_entity.type
_entity.pdbx_description
1 polymer ?
#
loop_
_entity_poly.entity_id
_entity_poly.type
_entity_poly.pdbx_seq_one_letter_code
_entity_poly.pdbx_strand_id
1 'polypeptide(L)'
;YDSDVAREPDESECENGALVDVVSEKGKYLGTGFLSRLSKLRVRIVSRNANDRFDENFWRRRVRYAWDYRKAVMDGQTGCCRLIFGEADAFPGLTVDRFENLLVTQTLSLGMEKIKDMLFPLIVEVLEQDGETIDGLFERNDVVLREKEGLTQNKGWFPLPGKKTPESPITEICENGVFYRVDVENGQKTGFFLDQKFNRLA
;
A
#
# COMPACT_ATOMS: atom_id res chain seq x y z
N TYR A 1 -9.16 -2.13 -18.21
CA TYR A 1 -9.36 -3.59 -18.20
C TYR A 1 -8.65 -4.22 -19.40
N ASP A 2 -8.56 -5.54 -19.45
CA ASP A 2 -8.05 -6.31 -20.59
C ASP A 2 -8.84 -6.01 -21.88
N SER A 3 -10.18 -5.85 -21.77
CA SER A 3 -11.07 -5.47 -22.87
C SER A 3 -10.78 -4.09 -23.48
N ASP A 4 -10.11 -3.22 -22.76
CA ASP A 4 -9.85 -1.82 -23.17
C ASP A 4 -8.44 -1.66 -23.78
N VAL A 5 -7.64 -2.73 -23.77
CA VAL A 5 -6.25 -2.74 -24.26
C VAL A 5 -6.20 -3.40 -25.63
N ALA A 6 -5.99 -2.59 -26.67
CA ALA A 6 -5.90 -3.09 -28.06
C ALA A 6 -4.55 -3.74 -28.35
N ARG A 7 -3.48 -3.27 -27.72
CA ARG A 7 -2.11 -3.78 -27.87
C ARG A 7 -1.33 -3.59 -26.56
N GLU A 8 -0.56 -4.59 -26.20
CA GLU A 8 0.41 -4.52 -25.09
C GLU A 8 1.81 -4.90 -25.60
N PRO A 9 2.88 -4.44 -24.92
CA PRO A 9 4.24 -4.83 -25.29
C PRO A 9 4.44 -6.34 -25.09
N ASP A 10 5.28 -6.96 -25.90
CA ASP A 10 5.66 -8.36 -25.74
C ASP A 10 6.45 -8.59 -24.44
N GLU A 11 6.50 -9.85 -23.97
CA GLU A 11 7.26 -10.21 -22.77
C GLU A 11 8.77 -9.92 -22.90
N SER A 12 9.30 -10.00 -24.13
CA SER A 12 10.68 -9.65 -24.43
C SER A 12 10.97 -8.14 -24.35
N GLU A 13 9.94 -7.30 -24.49
CA GLU A 13 10.07 -5.83 -24.46
C GLU A 13 9.80 -5.27 -23.06
N CYS A 14 8.91 -5.92 -22.31
CA CYS A 14 8.47 -5.43 -21.01
C CYS A 14 8.08 -6.57 -20.09
N GLU A 15 8.75 -6.68 -18.96
CA GLU A 15 8.43 -7.71 -17.97
C GLU A 15 7.07 -7.46 -17.28
N ASN A 16 6.43 -8.52 -16.82
CA ASN A 16 5.20 -8.41 -16.04
C ASN A 16 5.46 -7.64 -14.72
N GLY A 17 4.59 -6.70 -14.38
CA GLY A 17 4.75 -5.81 -13.23
C GLY A 17 5.59 -4.55 -13.47
N ALA A 18 6.11 -4.34 -14.68
CA ALA A 18 6.83 -3.12 -15.01
C ALA A 18 5.87 -1.92 -15.21
N LEU A 19 6.42 -0.72 -15.10
CA LEU A 19 5.72 0.51 -15.45
C LEU A 19 5.64 0.66 -16.97
N VAL A 20 4.45 0.93 -17.47
CA VAL A 20 4.18 1.16 -18.89
C VAL A 20 3.37 2.44 -19.08
N ASP A 21 3.61 3.12 -20.19
CA ASP A 21 2.78 4.24 -20.60
C ASP A 21 1.53 3.74 -21.33
N VAL A 22 0.39 4.24 -20.93
CA VAL A 22 -0.89 4.01 -21.60
C VAL A 22 -1.17 5.19 -22.51
N VAL A 23 -1.39 4.89 -23.79
CA VAL A 23 -1.72 5.88 -24.80
C VAL A 23 -3.04 5.52 -25.49
N SER A 24 -3.78 6.51 -25.94
CA SER A 24 -4.95 6.28 -26.78
C SER A 24 -4.54 5.79 -28.17
N GLU A 25 -5.50 5.30 -28.97
CA GLU A 25 -5.30 4.94 -30.37
C GLU A 25 -4.67 6.06 -31.21
N LYS A 26 -4.93 7.32 -30.85
CA LYS A 26 -4.38 8.52 -31.49
C LYS A 26 -3.01 8.95 -30.92
N GLY A 27 -2.39 8.13 -30.07
CA GLY A 27 -1.09 8.44 -29.46
C GLY A 27 -1.13 9.43 -28.29
N LYS A 28 -2.32 9.84 -27.83
CA LYS A 28 -2.42 10.72 -26.65
C LYS A 28 -2.10 9.96 -25.38
N TYR A 29 -1.16 10.46 -24.59
CA TYR A 29 -0.83 9.92 -23.25
C TYR A 29 -2.06 9.96 -22.31
N LEU A 30 -2.32 8.85 -21.63
CA LEU A 30 -3.42 8.68 -20.68
C LEU A 30 -2.94 8.46 -19.25
N GLY A 31 -1.70 8.01 -19.07
CA GLY A 31 -1.08 7.76 -17.77
C GLY A 31 0.00 6.71 -17.86
N THR A 32 0.78 6.58 -16.78
CA THR A 32 1.75 5.50 -16.56
C THR A 32 1.26 4.64 -15.41
N GLY A 33 1.39 3.33 -15.53
CA GLY A 33 0.94 2.38 -14.53
C GLY A 33 1.63 1.03 -14.60
N PHE A 34 1.36 0.16 -13.63
CA PHE A 34 1.91 -1.18 -13.58
C PHE A 34 1.13 -2.14 -14.48
N LEU A 35 1.84 -2.82 -15.36
CA LEU A 35 1.29 -3.88 -16.21
C LEU A 35 1.07 -5.15 -15.39
N SER A 36 -0.10 -5.79 -15.53
CA SER A 36 -0.39 -7.13 -15.00
C SER A 36 -0.99 -8.00 -16.10
N ARG A 37 -0.22 -8.97 -16.59
CA ARG A 37 -0.62 -9.87 -17.70
C ARG A 37 -1.61 -10.95 -17.25
N LEU A 38 -1.69 -11.24 -15.96
CA LEU A 38 -2.59 -12.25 -15.38
C LEU A 38 -3.91 -11.65 -14.90
N SER A 39 -3.93 -10.36 -14.62
CA SER A 39 -5.11 -9.66 -14.11
C SER A 39 -6.00 -9.15 -15.23
N LYS A 40 -7.32 -9.16 -14.99
CA LYS A 40 -8.27 -8.42 -15.84
C LYS A 40 -8.08 -6.92 -15.77
N LEU A 41 -7.50 -6.40 -14.67
CA LEU A 41 -7.04 -5.02 -14.56
C LEU A 41 -5.63 -4.92 -15.17
N ARG A 42 -5.58 -4.89 -16.51
CA ARG A 42 -4.34 -5.02 -17.28
C ARG A 42 -3.29 -3.97 -16.94
N VAL A 43 -3.69 -2.73 -16.72
CA VAL A 43 -2.79 -1.67 -16.25
C VAL A 43 -3.44 -0.92 -15.09
N ARG A 44 -2.71 -0.81 -13.99
CA ARG A 44 -3.10 -0.01 -12.82
C ARG A 44 -2.37 1.31 -12.85
N ILE A 45 -3.08 2.38 -13.20
CA ILE A 45 -2.50 3.73 -13.36
C ILE A 45 -1.98 4.25 -12.02
N VAL A 46 -0.73 4.67 -12.00
CA VAL A 46 -0.04 5.30 -10.88
C VAL A 46 -0.05 6.81 -11.02
N SER A 47 0.20 7.32 -12.24
CA SER A 47 0.18 8.76 -12.51
C SER A 47 -0.39 9.08 -13.89
N ARG A 48 -1.00 10.25 -13.99
CA ARG A 48 -1.46 10.85 -15.27
C ARG A 48 -0.59 12.03 -15.72
N ASN A 49 0.48 12.31 -14.98
CA ASN A 49 1.44 13.35 -15.33
C ASN A 49 2.63 12.74 -16.08
N ALA A 50 2.77 13.04 -17.35
CA ALA A 50 3.83 12.52 -18.22
C ALA A 50 5.25 12.97 -17.80
N ASN A 51 5.37 13.96 -16.91
CA ASN A 51 6.66 14.42 -16.39
C ASN A 51 7.08 13.72 -15.10
N ASP A 52 6.26 12.87 -14.52
CA ASP A 52 6.62 12.12 -13.32
C ASP A 52 7.73 11.12 -13.64
N ARG A 53 8.71 11.08 -12.73
CA ARG A 53 9.76 10.06 -12.70
C ARG A 53 9.50 9.18 -11.49
N PHE A 54 9.34 7.88 -11.71
CA PHE A 54 8.94 6.91 -10.69
C PHE A 54 10.14 6.43 -9.87
N ASP A 55 10.97 7.38 -9.45
CA ASP A 55 12.09 7.20 -8.55
C ASP A 55 11.66 7.21 -7.08
N GLU A 56 12.61 7.03 -6.18
CA GLU A 56 12.39 7.06 -4.74
C GLU A 56 11.74 8.38 -4.26
N ASN A 57 12.14 9.52 -4.85
CA ASN A 57 11.56 10.83 -4.50
C ASN A 57 10.10 10.95 -4.89
N PHE A 58 9.69 10.33 -6.00
CA PHE A 58 8.28 10.25 -6.39
C PHE A 58 7.47 9.49 -5.33
N TRP A 59 7.94 8.32 -4.92
CA TRP A 59 7.24 7.49 -3.95
C TRP A 59 7.22 8.14 -2.56
N ARG A 60 8.33 8.73 -2.13
CA ARG A 60 8.42 9.50 -0.89
C ARG A 60 7.38 10.63 -0.84
N ARG A 61 7.27 11.39 -1.91
CA ARG A 61 6.25 12.46 -2.04
C ARG A 61 4.82 11.90 -1.97
N ARG A 62 4.55 10.75 -2.59
CA ARG A 62 3.24 10.09 -2.54
C ARG A 62 2.89 9.62 -1.12
N VAL A 63 3.85 9.01 -0.43
CA VAL A 63 3.69 8.64 0.98
C VAL A 63 3.41 9.87 1.83
N ARG A 64 4.17 10.96 1.62
CA ARG A 64 3.96 12.23 2.33
C ARG A 64 2.54 12.76 2.12
N TYR A 65 2.01 12.74 0.91
CA TYR A 65 0.64 13.18 0.63
C TYR A 65 -0.41 12.32 1.34
N ALA A 66 -0.25 11.00 1.34
CA ALA A 66 -1.15 10.11 2.07
C ALA A 66 -1.11 10.40 3.58
N TRP A 67 0.08 10.57 4.15
CA TRP A 67 0.26 10.88 5.56
C TRP A 67 -0.31 12.25 5.94
N ASP A 68 0.00 13.30 5.19
CA ASP A 68 -0.51 14.66 5.43
C ASP A 68 -2.05 14.69 5.35
N TYR A 69 -2.64 13.94 4.42
CA TYR A 69 -4.09 13.80 4.35
C TYR A 69 -4.66 13.16 5.64
N ARG A 70 -4.03 12.10 6.16
CA ARG A 70 -4.48 11.46 7.42
C ARG A 70 -4.35 12.42 8.60
N LYS A 71 -3.28 13.16 8.71
CA LYS A 71 -3.12 14.20 9.74
C LYS A 71 -4.26 15.26 9.67
N ALA A 72 -4.65 15.63 8.46
CA ALA A 72 -5.70 16.64 8.25
C ALA A 72 -7.12 16.13 8.59
N VAL A 73 -7.42 14.84 8.37
CA VAL A 73 -8.79 14.31 8.48
C VAL A 73 -9.05 13.49 9.74
N MET A 74 -8.00 13.06 10.46
CA MET A 74 -8.15 12.16 11.61
C MET A 74 -8.20 12.88 12.96
N ASP A 75 -8.19 14.20 12.97
CA ASP A 75 -8.29 15.04 14.20
C ASP A 75 -7.34 14.58 15.31
N GLY A 76 -6.06 14.42 14.99
CA GLY A 76 -5.01 13.97 15.91
C GLY A 76 -5.01 12.47 16.25
N GLN A 77 -6.00 11.70 15.78
CA GLN A 77 -6.09 10.25 16.04
C GLN A 77 -5.44 9.41 14.93
N THR A 78 -4.21 9.74 14.59
CA THR A 78 -3.46 9.08 13.50
C THR A 78 -2.78 7.77 13.91
N GLY A 79 -2.74 7.44 15.20
CA GLY A 79 -2.16 6.18 15.71
C GLY A 79 -2.96 4.94 15.30
N CYS A 80 -4.26 5.10 15.00
CA CYS A 80 -5.10 3.98 14.56
C CYS A 80 -5.89 4.37 13.31
N CYS A 81 -5.31 4.14 12.12
CA CYS A 81 -5.93 4.57 10.86
C CYS A 81 -5.45 3.78 9.66
N ARG A 82 -6.22 3.81 8.57
CA ARG A 82 -5.75 3.40 7.25
C ARG A 82 -4.86 4.49 6.69
N LEU A 83 -3.55 4.24 6.68
CA LEU A 83 -2.53 5.17 6.20
C LEU A 83 -2.53 5.30 4.68
N ILE A 84 -2.59 4.17 3.97
CA ILE A 84 -2.67 4.11 2.50
C ILE A 84 -3.87 3.26 2.09
N PHE A 85 -4.67 3.77 1.16
CA PHE A 85 -5.87 3.12 0.64
C PHE A 85 -5.82 2.96 -0.89
N GLY A 86 -4.96 2.11 -1.37
CA GLY A 86 -4.91 1.67 -2.76
C GLY A 86 -4.93 2.83 -3.77
N GLU A 87 -5.83 2.72 -4.72
CA GLU A 87 -6.03 3.67 -5.81
C GLU A 87 -6.40 5.08 -5.34
N ALA A 88 -7.05 5.22 -4.18
CA ALA A 88 -7.44 6.52 -3.63
C ALA A 88 -6.22 7.39 -3.25
N ASP A 89 -5.13 6.75 -2.83
CA ASP A 89 -3.88 7.41 -2.48
C ASP A 89 -2.79 7.23 -3.58
N ALA A 90 -3.19 6.73 -4.76
CA ALA A 90 -2.31 6.45 -5.90
C ALA A 90 -1.22 5.38 -5.63
N PHE A 91 -1.57 4.37 -4.81
CA PHE A 91 -0.80 3.14 -4.59
C PHE A 91 -1.64 1.92 -5.00
N PRO A 92 -1.89 1.70 -6.29
CA PRO A 92 -2.90 0.75 -6.75
C PRO A 92 -2.62 -0.67 -6.28
N GLY A 93 -3.54 -1.20 -5.48
CA GLY A 93 -3.44 -2.54 -4.90
C GLY A 93 -2.61 -2.63 -3.63
N LEU A 94 -2.19 -1.52 -3.02
CA LEU A 94 -1.53 -1.50 -1.71
C LEU A 94 -2.45 -0.90 -0.64
N THR A 95 -2.64 -1.61 0.45
CA THR A 95 -3.24 -1.09 1.67
C THR A 95 -2.20 -1.09 2.78
N VAL A 96 -2.13 0.01 3.54
CA VAL A 96 -1.31 0.11 4.75
C VAL A 96 -2.18 0.63 5.88
N ASP A 97 -2.34 -0.17 6.91
CA ASP A 97 -3.02 0.18 8.14
C ASP A 97 -2.00 0.42 9.26
N ARG A 98 -2.25 1.43 10.06
CA ARG A 98 -1.43 1.74 11.23
C ARG A 98 -2.16 1.38 12.51
N PHE A 99 -1.46 0.69 13.39
CA PHE A 99 -1.87 0.34 14.75
C PHE A 99 -0.76 0.78 15.72
N GLU A 100 -0.79 2.05 16.11
CA GLU A 100 0.23 2.75 16.91
C GLU A 100 1.64 2.61 16.31
N ASN A 101 2.47 1.78 16.90
CA ASN A 101 3.86 1.51 16.49
C ASN A 101 4.01 0.41 15.43
N LEU A 102 2.91 -0.21 15.01
CA LEU A 102 2.93 -1.27 13.99
C LEU A 102 2.22 -0.82 12.70
N LEU A 103 2.83 -1.14 11.58
CA LEU A 103 2.20 -1.05 10.25
C LEU A 103 1.79 -2.44 9.78
N VAL A 104 0.64 -2.54 9.15
CA VAL A 104 0.16 -3.78 8.53
C VAL A 104 -0.15 -3.52 7.07
N THR A 105 0.43 -4.33 6.19
CA THR A 105 0.28 -4.16 4.74
C THR A 105 -0.47 -5.32 4.10
N GLN A 106 -1.22 -4.99 3.05
CA GLN A 106 -1.72 -5.95 2.06
C GLN A 106 -1.31 -5.48 0.67
N THR A 107 -0.51 -6.27 -0.01
CA THR A 107 -0.04 -5.99 -1.37
C THR A 107 -0.78 -6.90 -2.35
N LEU A 108 -1.71 -6.33 -3.12
CA LEU A 108 -2.64 -7.05 -4.00
C LEU A 108 -2.35 -6.84 -5.48
N SER A 109 -1.22 -6.23 -5.83
CA SER A 109 -0.81 -6.04 -7.23
C SER A 109 0.66 -6.36 -7.41
N LEU A 110 1.00 -6.95 -8.56
CA LEU A 110 2.36 -7.36 -8.88
C LEU A 110 3.32 -6.16 -8.90
N GLY A 111 2.88 -5.00 -9.42
CA GLY A 111 3.72 -3.81 -9.46
C GLY A 111 4.12 -3.32 -8.07
N MET A 112 3.18 -3.28 -7.11
CA MET A 112 3.48 -2.91 -5.74
C MET A 112 4.37 -3.95 -5.04
N GLU A 113 4.16 -5.24 -5.33
CA GLU A 113 5.03 -6.31 -4.81
C GLU A 113 6.48 -6.12 -5.24
N LYS A 114 6.72 -5.73 -6.50
CA LYS A 114 8.07 -5.51 -7.02
C LYS A 114 8.81 -4.33 -6.39
N ILE A 115 8.10 -3.31 -5.94
CA ILE A 115 8.72 -2.11 -5.37
C ILE A 115 8.66 -2.06 -3.83
N LYS A 116 8.06 -3.05 -3.16
CA LYS A 116 7.84 -3.02 -1.71
C LYS A 116 9.13 -2.89 -0.91
N ASP A 117 10.23 -3.50 -1.37
CA ASP A 117 11.52 -3.48 -0.67
C ASP A 117 12.11 -2.06 -0.58
N MET A 118 11.79 -1.20 -1.55
CA MET A 118 12.09 0.23 -1.52
C MET A 118 11.00 1.02 -0.80
N LEU A 119 9.73 0.69 -1.07
CA LEU A 119 8.59 1.50 -0.62
C LEU A 119 8.32 1.39 0.88
N PHE A 120 8.41 0.19 1.48
CA PHE A 120 8.08 0.00 2.89
C PHE A 120 9.03 0.74 3.84
N PRO A 121 10.36 0.71 3.63
CA PRO A 121 11.26 1.59 4.38
C PRO A 121 10.96 3.08 4.22
N LEU A 122 10.57 3.54 3.01
CA LEU A 122 10.17 4.93 2.79
C LEU A 122 8.92 5.34 3.58
N ILE A 123 7.94 4.43 3.70
CA ILE A 123 6.74 4.69 4.52
C ILE A 123 7.15 4.92 5.97
N VAL A 124 7.99 4.05 6.53
CA VAL A 124 8.48 4.18 7.90
C VAL A 124 9.26 5.48 8.07
N GLU A 125 10.20 5.78 7.19
CA GLU A 125 11.00 7.00 7.23
C GLU A 125 10.15 8.28 7.23
N VAL A 126 9.12 8.34 6.37
CA VAL A 126 8.24 9.51 6.30
C VAL A 126 7.48 9.74 7.60
N LEU A 127 7.03 8.68 8.28
CA LEU A 127 6.35 8.80 9.56
C LEU A 127 7.34 9.23 10.66
N GLU A 128 8.52 8.62 10.70
CA GLU A 128 9.55 8.92 11.69
C GLU A 128 10.11 10.35 11.57
N GLN A 129 10.17 10.91 10.37
CA GLN A 129 10.51 12.33 10.16
C GLN A 129 9.51 13.29 10.82
N ASP A 130 8.28 12.87 11.05
CA ASP A 130 7.25 13.64 11.76
C ASP A 130 7.17 13.27 13.25
N GLY A 131 8.15 12.52 13.78
CA GLY A 131 8.24 12.16 15.20
C GLY A 131 7.44 10.92 15.60
N GLU A 132 6.87 10.19 14.64
CA GLU A 132 6.17 8.94 14.92
C GLU A 132 7.16 7.80 15.20
N THR A 133 6.75 6.84 15.99
CA THR A 133 7.56 5.64 16.26
C THR A 133 6.95 4.44 15.55
N ILE A 134 7.73 3.77 14.71
CA ILE A 134 7.32 2.53 14.04
C ILE A 134 8.32 1.43 14.40
N ASP A 135 7.86 0.41 15.11
CA ASP A 135 8.70 -0.71 15.54
C ASP A 135 8.75 -1.83 14.50
N GLY A 136 7.68 -2.03 13.75
CA GLY A 136 7.61 -3.10 12.77
C GLY A 136 6.55 -2.93 11.70
N LEU A 137 6.72 -3.71 10.63
CA LEU A 137 5.77 -3.81 9.52
C LEU A 137 5.43 -5.29 9.32
N PHE A 138 4.14 -5.61 9.35
CA PHE A 138 3.63 -6.97 9.18
C PHE A 138 2.86 -7.10 7.87
N GLU A 139 3.21 -8.09 7.05
CA GLU A 139 2.50 -8.39 5.81
C GLU A 139 1.32 -9.35 6.07
N ARG A 140 0.11 -8.95 5.69
CA ARG A 140 -1.12 -9.76 5.70
C ARG A 140 -1.53 -10.09 4.28
N ASN A 141 -0.63 -10.75 3.58
CA ASN A 141 -0.80 -11.17 2.19
C ASN A 141 -1.43 -12.57 2.08
N ASP A 142 -2.05 -13.08 3.14
CA ASP A 142 -2.80 -14.33 3.27
C ASP A 142 -4.21 -14.23 2.64
N VAL A 143 -4.29 -13.69 1.43
CA VAL A 143 -5.56 -13.46 0.70
C VAL A 143 -5.52 -14.06 -0.70
N VAL A 144 -6.56 -14.84 -1.05
CA VAL A 144 -6.69 -15.53 -2.34
C VAL A 144 -6.64 -14.57 -3.55
N LEU A 145 -7.00 -13.30 -3.36
CA LEU A 145 -6.99 -12.31 -4.43
C LEU A 145 -5.60 -12.12 -5.06
N ARG A 146 -4.53 -12.37 -4.31
CA ARG A 146 -3.14 -12.28 -4.79
C ARG A 146 -2.85 -13.27 -5.93
N GLU A 147 -3.45 -14.46 -5.87
CA GLU A 147 -3.25 -15.51 -6.89
C GLU A 147 -3.71 -15.08 -8.27
N LYS A 148 -4.70 -14.17 -8.37
CA LYS A 148 -5.16 -13.58 -9.62
C LYS A 148 -4.13 -12.66 -10.28
N GLU A 149 -3.17 -12.18 -9.52
CA GLU A 149 -2.03 -11.38 -9.98
C GLU A 149 -0.76 -12.24 -10.16
N GLY A 150 -0.87 -13.56 -9.96
CA GLY A 150 0.26 -14.50 -10.00
C GLY A 150 1.18 -14.44 -8.78
N LEU A 151 0.69 -13.85 -7.67
CA LEU A 151 1.43 -13.71 -6.43
C LEU A 151 1.08 -14.85 -5.46
N THR A 152 2.08 -15.33 -4.73
CA THR A 152 1.85 -16.29 -3.64
C THR A 152 1.29 -15.61 -2.42
N GLN A 153 0.48 -16.34 -1.65
CA GLN A 153 0.06 -15.89 -0.32
C GLN A 153 1.23 -15.99 0.66
N ASN A 154 1.39 -14.98 1.51
CA ASN A 154 2.36 -14.97 2.61
C ASN A 154 1.85 -14.13 3.78
N LYS A 155 2.36 -14.43 4.97
CA LYS A 155 2.07 -13.68 6.19
C LYS A 155 3.32 -13.68 7.07
N GLY A 156 3.65 -12.51 7.64
CA GLY A 156 4.79 -12.39 8.54
C GLY A 156 5.38 -10.99 8.59
N TRP A 157 6.42 -10.85 9.40
CA TRP A 157 7.15 -9.60 9.51
C TRP A 157 7.97 -9.31 8.25
N PHE A 158 7.87 -8.08 7.75
CA PHE A 158 8.77 -7.57 6.75
C PHE A 158 10.06 -7.08 7.43
N PRO A 159 11.26 -7.48 6.95
CA PRO A 159 12.52 -7.06 7.54
C PRO A 159 12.82 -5.60 7.24
N LEU A 160 12.56 -4.71 8.18
CA LEU A 160 12.89 -3.28 8.04
C LEU A 160 14.38 -3.05 8.27
N PRO A 161 15.08 -2.32 7.38
CA PRO A 161 16.50 -1.99 7.54
C PRO A 161 16.78 -1.29 8.87
N GLY A 162 17.78 -1.77 9.61
CA GLY A 162 18.21 -1.18 10.88
C GLY A 162 17.28 -1.41 12.07
N LYS A 163 16.17 -2.12 11.89
CA LYS A 163 15.22 -2.45 12.98
C LYS A 163 15.27 -3.94 13.34
N LYS A 164 15.04 -4.23 14.62
CA LYS A 164 14.79 -5.60 15.07
C LYS A 164 13.33 -5.95 14.80
N THR A 165 13.09 -7.18 14.38
CA THR A 165 11.74 -7.71 14.28
C THR A 165 11.07 -7.69 15.66
N PRO A 166 9.84 -7.13 15.79
CA PRO A 166 9.10 -7.17 17.04
C PRO A 166 8.88 -8.59 17.54
N GLU A 167 8.97 -8.79 18.86
CA GLU A 167 8.77 -10.11 19.46
C GLU A 167 7.29 -10.55 19.50
N SER A 168 6.38 -9.57 19.40
CA SER A 168 4.93 -9.81 19.49
C SER A 168 4.19 -9.10 18.34
N PRO A 169 3.23 -9.80 17.68
CA PRO A 169 2.31 -9.18 16.72
C PRO A 169 1.13 -8.47 17.40
N ILE A 170 1.20 -8.26 18.70
CA ILE A 170 0.13 -7.65 19.48
C ILE A 170 0.55 -6.25 19.92
N THR A 171 -0.32 -5.27 19.66
CA THR A 171 -0.16 -3.89 20.12
C THR A 171 -1.44 -3.40 20.79
N GLU A 172 -1.33 -2.36 21.61
CA GLU A 172 -2.47 -1.65 22.17
C GLU A 172 -2.71 -0.38 21.36
N ILE A 173 -3.95 -0.14 20.99
CA ILE A 173 -4.39 1.06 20.28
C ILE A 173 -5.38 1.85 21.13
N CYS A 174 -5.44 3.16 20.92
CA CYS A 174 -6.49 4.01 21.48
C CYS A 174 -7.38 4.52 20.35
N GLU A 175 -8.67 4.17 20.38
CA GLU A 175 -9.66 4.70 19.46
C GLU A 175 -10.83 5.30 20.24
N ASN A 176 -11.14 6.59 19.99
CA ASN A 176 -12.21 7.32 20.67
C ASN A 176 -12.09 7.26 22.21
N GLY A 177 -10.87 7.26 22.76
CA GLY A 177 -10.61 7.17 24.19
C GLY A 177 -10.75 5.76 24.80
N VAL A 178 -11.02 4.75 23.99
CA VAL A 178 -11.09 3.33 24.41
C VAL A 178 -9.84 2.60 23.94
N PHE A 179 -9.24 1.83 24.85
CA PHE A 179 -8.08 1.01 24.54
C PHE A 179 -8.50 -0.39 24.06
N TYR A 180 -7.87 -0.82 22.96
CA TYR A 180 -8.07 -2.16 22.38
C TYR A 180 -6.72 -2.83 22.20
N ARG A 181 -6.70 -4.13 22.47
CA ARG A 181 -5.57 -4.98 22.16
C ARG A 181 -5.77 -5.60 20.78
N VAL A 182 -4.88 -5.29 19.84
CA VAL A 182 -4.95 -5.73 18.44
C VAL A 182 -3.87 -6.76 18.17
N ASP A 183 -4.27 -7.90 17.62
CA ASP A 183 -3.38 -8.92 17.10
C ASP A 183 -3.32 -8.80 15.58
N VAL A 184 -2.20 -8.28 15.05
CA VAL A 184 -2.03 -8.04 13.62
C VAL A 184 -1.80 -9.34 12.84
N GLU A 185 -1.42 -10.41 13.50
CA GLU A 185 -1.23 -11.72 12.89
C GLU A 185 -2.54 -12.51 12.75
N ASN A 186 -3.36 -12.59 13.81
CA ASN A 186 -4.53 -13.47 13.86
C ASN A 186 -5.85 -12.72 13.86
N GLY A 187 -5.82 -11.40 14.02
CA GLY A 187 -7.02 -10.55 13.97
C GLY A 187 -7.66 -10.52 12.57
N GLN A 188 -8.95 -10.18 12.53
CA GLN A 188 -9.69 -10.07 11.28
C GLN A 188 -9.17 -8.94 10.41
N LYS A 189 -9.26 -9.07 9.08
CA LYS A 189 -8.69 -8.16 8.09
C LYS A 189 -7.18 -7.98 8.34
N THR A 190 -6.75 -6.75 8.63
CA THR A 190 -5.37 -6.41 9.00
C THR A 190 -5.10 -6.45 10.51
N GLY A 191 -6.09 -6.86 11.31
CA GLY A 191 -6.00 -6.93 12.77
C GLY A 191 -7.21 -6.32 13.49
N PHE A 192 -7.80 -5.24 12.91
CA PHE A 192 -8.92 -4.51 13.49
C PHE A 192 -9.80 -3.87 12.41
N PHE A 193 -11.08 -3.64 12.71
CA PHE A 193 -12.04 -3.02 11.79
C PHE A 193 -11.98 -1.48 11.86
N LEU A 194 -10.99 -0.87 11.19
CA LEU A 194 -10.81 0.58 11.16
C LEU A 194 -12.01 1.34 10.57
N ASP A 195 -12.74 0.72 9.64
CA ASP A 195 -13.93 1.27 8.99
C ASP A 195 -15.14 1.40 9.95
N GLN A 196 -15.10 0.74 11.12
CA GLN A 196 -16.17 0.77 12.11
C GLN A 196 -15.96 1.83 13.21
N LYS A 197 -14.92 2.68 13.09
CA LYS A 197 -14.58 3.69 14.11
C LYS A 197 -15.77 4.57 14.52
N PHE A 198 -16.50 5.09 13.54
CA PHE A 198 -17.65 5.96 13.80
C PHE A 198 -18.89 5.18 14.30
N ASN A 199 -19.06 3.93 13.87
CA ASN A 199 -20.12 3.07 14.37
C ASN A 199 -19.90 2.68 15.84
N ARG A 200 -18.65 2.56 16.27
CA ARG A 200 -18.31 2.30 17.68
C ARG A 200 -18.47 3.54 18.57
N LEU A 201 -18.51 4.73 17.97
CA LEU A 201 -18.72 5.98 18.70
C LEU A 201 -20.23 6.30 18.91
N ALA A 202 -21.09 5.79 18.03
CA ALA A 202 -22.55 6.02 18.07
C ALA A 202 -23.23 5.15 19.13
#